data_8432f7b9848501debdf5a1d197f3b2ce
#
_entry.id   8432f7b9848501debdf5a1d197f3b2ce
#
_cell.length_a   1.000
_cell.length_b   1.000
_cell.length_c   1.000
_cell.angle_alpha   90.00
_cell.angle_beta   90.00
_cell.angle_gamma   90.00
#
_symmetry.space_group_name_H-M   'P 1'
#
loop_
_entity.id
_entity.type
_entity.pdbx_description
1 polymer ?
#
loop_
_entity_poly.entity_id
_entity_poly.type
_entity_poly.pdbx_seq_one_letter_code
_entity_poly.pdbx_strand_id
1 'polypeptide(L)'
;QNYILIKNSNKISNIENKVLSDCLESVIGCIYLDQGLNVAEKFIIKNWKKYLNKSLITERDSKTKLQEYSLKTHKTLPIYKLIENKGPRHKPLIKVSVKIKNSKNTIGVGNSKKEAEQIAAKKLLDTLK
;
A
#
# COMPACT_ATOMS: atom_id res chain seq x y z
N GLN A 1 19.11 -18.22 -1.21
CA GLN A 1 19.85 -17.34 -0.27
C GLN A 1 21.35 -17.52 -0.40
N ASN A 2 21.85 -18.69 -0.83
CA ASN A 2 23.28 -19.00 -0.93
C ASN A 2 24.04 -18.21 -2.03
N TYR A 3 23.35 -17.49 -2.88
CA TYR A 3 23.93 -16.71 -4.00
C TYR A 3 23.92 -15.20 -3.75
N ILE A 4 23.46 -14.74 -2.58
CA ILE A 4 23.45 -13.32 -2.20
C ILE A 4 24.73 -13.04 -1.42
N LEU A 5 25.62 -12.23 -2.00
CA LEU A 5 26.85 -11.80 -1.37
C LEU A 5 26.61 -10.50 -0.60
N ILE A 6 26.82 -10.54 0.73
CA ILE A 6 26.70 -9.37 1.61
C ILE A 6 28.07 -9.03 2.17
N LYS A 7 28.54 -7.81 1.89
CA LYS A 7 29.82 -7.32 2.43
C LYS A 7 29.65 -7.06 3.94
N ASN A 8 30.48 -7.69 4.78
CA ASN A 8 30.54 -7.48 6.23
C ASN A 8 29.42 -8.05 7.11
N SER A 9 28.81 -9.17 6.80
CA SER A 9 27.95 -9.83 7.78
C SER A 9 28.60 -11.11 8.35
N ASN A 10 29.10 -11.04 9.57
CA ASN A 10 29.53 -12.22 10.33
C ASN A 10 28.36 -13.11 10.80
N LYS A 11 27.10 -12.77 10.45
CA LYS A 11 25.89 -13.55 10.76
C LYS A 11 24.89 -13.45 9.63
N ILE A 12 24.83 -14.47 8.79
CA ILE A 12 23.87 -14.65 7.69
C ILE A 12 22.44 -14.99 8.22
N SER A 13 22.18 -14.89 9.51
CA SER A 13 20.93 -15.39 10.09
C SER A 13 19.68 -14.55 9.86
N ASN A 14 19.79 -13.27 9.47
CA ASN A 14 18.64 -12.42 9.16
C ASN A 14 18.96 -11.42 8.06
N ILE A 15 18.84 -11.84 6.79
CA ILE A 15 18.85 -10.89 5.67
C ILE A 15 17.53 -10.11 5.75
N GLU A 16 17.61 -8.79 5.87
CA GLU A 16 16.43 -7.93 5.88
C GLU A 16 15.60 -8.15 4.61
N ASN A 17 14.28 -8.19 4.77
CA ASN A 17 13.35 -8.38 3.65
C ASN A 17 13.55 -7.36 2.54
N LYS A 18 14.02 -6.15 2.87
CA LYS A 18 14.37 -5.12 1.90
C LYS A 18 15.49 -5.57 0.96
N VAL A 19 16.58 -6.13 1.52
CA VAL A 19 17.72 -6.62 0.72
C VAL A 19 17.28 -7.73 -0.23
N LEU A 20 16.40 -8.64 0.23
CA LEU A 20 15.84 -9.70 -0.60
C LEU A 20 14.96 -9.13 -1.74
N SER A 21 14.17 -8.09 -1.45
CA SER A 21 13.36 -7.40 -2.45
C SER A 21 14.23 -6.73 -3.51
N ASP A 22 15.23 -5.95 -3.09
CA ASP A 22 16.16 -5.26 -4.00
C ASP A 22 16.92 -6.24 -4.90
N CYS A 23 17.36 -7.38 -4.35
CA CYS A 23 18.00 -8.45 -5.13
C CYS A 23 17.05 -9.03 -6.17
N LEU A 24 15.78 -9.25 -5.82
CA LEU A 24 14.79 -9.79 -6.74
C LEU A 24 14.46 -8.81 -7.86
N GLU A 25 14.31 -7.53 -7.55
CA GLU A 25 14.12 -6.46 -8.54
C GLU A 25 15.30 -6.40 -9.50
N SER A 26 16.54 -6.54 -9.00
CA SER A 26 17.74 -6.59 -9.82
C SER A 26 17.75 -7.79 -10.78
N VAL A 27 17.32 -8.98 -10.32
CA VAL A 27 17.20 -10.18 -11.18
C VAL A 27 16.16 -9.95 -12.28
N ILE A 28 15.00 -9.37 -11.96
CA ILE A 28 13.98 -9.04 -12.95
C ILE A 28 14.54 -8.04 -13.98
N GLY A 29 15.25 -7.02 -13.51
CA GLY A 29 15.92 -6.04 -14.38
C GLY A 29 16.94 -6.68 -15.31
N CYS A 30 17.77 -7.60 -14.82
CA CYS A 30 18.72 -8.34 -15.63
C CYS A 30 18.03 -9.18 -16.72
N ILE A 31 16.96 -9.91 -16.36
CA ILE A 31 16.17 -10.70 -17.34
C ILE A 31 15.58 -9.79 -18.41
N TYR A 32 15.06 -8.63 -18.00
CA TYR A 32 14.50 -7.66 -18.94
C TYR A 32 15.56 -7.11 -19.91
N LEU A 33 16.75 -6.76 -19.42
CA LEU A 33 17.83 -6.22 -20.25
C LEU A 33 18.42 -7.27 -21.20
N ASP A 34 18.48 -8.53 -20.76
CA ASP A 34 19.08 -9.64 -21.55
C ASP A 34 18.08 -10.26 -22.54
N GLN A 35 16.84 -10.51 -22.13
CA GLN A 35 15.84 -11.28 -22.87
C GLN A 35 14.58 -10.49 -23.26
N GLY A 36 14.47 -9.23 -22.83
CA GLY A 36 13.33 -8.37 -23.11
C GLY A 36 12.09 -8.63 -22.24
N LEU A 37 11.06 -7.81 -22.49
CA LEU A 37 9.85 -7.74 -21.68
C LEU A 37 9.08 -9.07 -21.60
N ASN A 38 8.96 -9.77 -22.72
CA ASN A 38 8.17 -11.00 -22.80
C ASN A 38 8.71 -12.12 -21.89
N VAL A 39 10.04 -12.21 -21.76
CA VAL A 39 10.67 -13.22 -20.90
C VAL A 39 10.58 -12.79 -19.43
N ALA A 40 10.79 -11.52 -19.13
CA ALA A 40 10.61 -10.97 -17.80
C ALA A 40 9.17 -11.14 -17.30
N GLU A 41 8.17 -10.87 -18.14
CA GLU A 41 6.74 -11.10 -17.82
C GLU A 41 6.45 -12.56 -17.49
N LYS A 42 6.91 -13.49 -18.32
CA LYS A 42 6.75 -14.94 -18.07
C LYS A 42 7.39 -15.35 -16.74
N PHE A 43 8.58 -14.83 -16.45
CA PHE A 43 9.26 -15.09 -15.18
C PHE A 43 8.43 -14.60 -13.98
N ILE A 44 7.91 -13.37 -14.04
CA ILE A 44 7.07 -12.78 -13.02
C ILE A 44 5.80 -13.61 -12.85
N ILE A 45 5.04 -13.83 -13.92
CA ILE A 45 3.77 -14.58 -13.85
C ILE A 45 3.99 -15.98 -13.28
N LYS A 46 5.02 -16.71 -13.74
CA LYS A 46 5.34 -18.05 -13.23
C LYS A 46 5.56 -18.08 -11.72
N ASN A 47 6.26 -17.10 -11.18
CA ASN A 47 6.63 -17.08 -9.75
C ASN A 47 5.55 -16.48 -8.86
N TRP A 48 4.71 -15.56 -9.37
CA TRP A 48 3.69 -14.85 -8.58
C TRP A 48 2.26 -15.33 -8.81
N LYS A 49 1.98 -16.18 -9.81
CA LYS A 49 0.62 -16.66 -10.14
C LYS A 49 -0.14 -17.19 -8.91
N LYS A 50 0.53 -17.95 -8.03
CA LYS A 50 -0.08 -18.47 -6.80
C LYS A 50 -0.49 -17.38 -5.79
N TYR A 51 0.16 -16.21 -5.84
CA TYR A 51 -0.14 -15.07 -4.96
C TYR A 51 -1.20 -14.16 -5.58
N LEU A 52 -1.27 -14.08 -6.91
CA LEU A 52 -2.29 -13.31 -7.63
C LEU A 52 -3.70 -13.91 -7.42
N ASN A 53 -3.81 -15.23 -7.32
CA ASN A 53 -5.08 -15.92 -7.08
C ASN A 53 -5.55 -15.83 -5.61
N LYS A 54 -4.66 -15.55 -4.67
CA LYS A 54 -5.06 -15.19 -3.31
C LYS A 54 -5.33 -13.68 -3.32
N SER A 55 -6.48 -13.27 -3.80
CA SER A 55 -7.08 -11.93 -3.79
C SER A 55 -6.46 -10.90 -2.82
N LEU A 56 -5.14 -10.78 -2.86
CA LEU A 56 -4.37 -9.60 -2.57
C LEU A 56 -4.35 -8.70 -3.81
N ILE A 57 -5.41 -8.78 -4.64
CA ILE A 57 -5.93 -7.58 -5.26
C ILE A 57 -6.33 -6.78 -4.05
N THR A 58 -5.34 -6.07 -3.51
CA THR A 58 -5.54 -5.00 -2.55
C THR A 58 -6.75 -4.27 -3.08
N GLU A 59 -7.88 -4.38 -2.35
CA GLU A 59 -9.01 -3.48 -2.62
C GLU A 59 -8.33 -2.14 -2.80
N ARG A 60 -8.42 -1.58 -4.01
CA ARG A 60 -7.78 -0.29 -4.31
C ARG A 60 -8.06 0.58 -3.12
N ASP A 61 -6.97 0.91 -2.43
CA ASP A 61 -6.96 1.66 -1.20
C ASP A 61 -8.11 2.69 -1.23
N SER A 62 -9.05 2.62 -0.31
CA SER A 62 -10.24 3.49 -0.31
C SER A 62 -9.84 4.96 -0.35
N LYS A 63 -8.67 5.28 0.21
CA LYS A 63 -8.06 6.60 0.14
C LYS A 63 -7.70 6.98 -1.29
N THR A 64 -7.12 6.08 -2.06
CA THR A 64 -6.79 6.29 -3.48
C THR A 64 -8.06 6.42 -4.32
N LYS A 65 -9.06 5.56 -4.11
CA LYS A 65 -10.36 5.67 -4.80
C LYS A 65 -11.04 7.01 -4.54
N LEU A 66 -11.03 7.48 -3.27
CA LEU A 66 -11.60 8.77 -2.91
C LEU A 66 -10.84 9.94 -3.54
N GLN A 67 -9.52 9.82 -3.61
CA GLN A 67 -8.65 10.82 -4.25
C GLN A 67 -8.94 10.90 -5.76
N GLU A 68 -9.01 9.77 -6.45
CA GLU A 68 -9.37 9.71 -7.87
C GLU A 68 -10.76 10.31 -8.14
N TYR A 69 -11.76 9.95 -7.32
CA TYR A 69 -13.11 10.48 -7.39
C TYR A 69 -13.12 12.01 -7.22
N SER A 70 -12.46 12.51 -6.15
CA SER A 70 -12.44 13.95 -5.86
C SER A 70 -11.72 14.76 -6.94
N LEU A 71 -10.60 14.24 -7.46
CA LEU A 71 -9.88 14.88 -8.57
C LEU A 71 -10.72 14.89 -9.85
N LYS A 72 -11.39 13.78 -10.16
CA LYS A 72 -12.22 13.67 -11.35
C LYS A 72 -13.41 14.63 -11.29
N THR A 73 -14.11 14.69 -10.14
CA THR A 73 -15.37 15.43 -9.98
C THR A 73 -15.18 16.89 -9.60
N HIS A 74 -14.22 17.15 -8.71
CA HIS A 74 -14.06 18.47 -8.09
C HIS A 74 -12.73 19.15 -8.38
N LYS A 75 -11.79 18.47 -9.06
CA LYS A 75 -10.42 18.95 -9.34
C LYS A 75 -9.65 19.33 -8.05
N THR A 76 -10.02 18.76 -6.90
CA THR A 76 -9.42 19.01 -5.59
C THR A 76 -9.14 17.71 -4.87
N LEU A 77 -8.13 17.71 -4.01
CA LEU A 77 -7.80 16.55 -3.17
C LEU A 77 -8.72 16.48 -1.94
N PRO A 78 -9.02 15.27 -1.41
CA PRO A 78 -9.68 15.10 -0.13
C PRO A 78 -8.85 15.71 1.00
N ILE A 79 -9.52 16.33 1.97
CA ILE A 79 -8.88 16.93 3.14
C ILE A 79 -9.08 16.00 4.33
N TYR A 80 -7.97 15.50 4.89
CA TYR A 80 -7.93 14.67 6.09
C TYR A 80 -7.51 15.52 7.29
N LYS A 81 -8.21 15.36 8.43
CA LYS A 81 -7.85 16.00 9.69
C LYS A 81 -7.84 14.97 10.82
N LEU A 82 -6.75 14.93 11.58
CA LEU A 82 -6.69 14.17 12.82
C LEU A 82 -7.59 14.85 13.84
N ILE A 83 -8.57 14.14 14.38
CA ILE A 83 -9.49 14.64 15.41
C ILE A 83 -8.99 14.25 16.80
N GLU A 84 -8.60 12.99 16.96
CA GLU A 84 -8.28 12.43 18.26
C GLU A 84 -7.20 11.36 18.12
N ASN A 85 -6.31 11.32 19.10
CA ASN A 85 -5.31 10.25 19.25
C ASN A 85 -5.26 9.90 20.74
N LYS A 86 -5.94 8.84 21.13
CA LYS A 86 -6.07 8.38 22.51
C LYS A 86 -5.64 6.91 22.63
N GLY A 87 -5.38 6.49 23.87
CA GLY A 87 -5.03 5.11 24.18
C GLY A 87 -3.53 4.88 24.37
N PRO A 88 -3.15 3.71 24.88
CA PRO A 88 -1.76 3.34 25.12
C PRO A 88 -1.01 3.14 23.80
N ARG A 89 0.33 3.30 23.81
CA ARG A 89 1.19 3.18 22.62
C ARG A 89 0.99 1.89 21.82
N HIS A 90 0.69 0.79 22.51
CA HIS A 90 0.52 -0.53 21.88
C HIS A 90 -0.90 -0.76 21.34
N LYS A 91 -1.88 0.10 21.68
CA LYS A 91 -3.26 0.03 21.20
C LYS A 91 -3.87 1.44 21.09
N PRO A 92 -3.35 2.29 20.20
CA PRO A 92 -3.88 3.64 20.04
C PRO A 92 -5.29 3.60 19.43
N LEU A 93 -6.12 4.56 19.80
CA LEU A 93 -7.40 4.82 19.15
C LEU A 93 -7.30 6.16 18.44
N ILE A 94 -7.25 6.10 17.12
CA ILE A 94 -7.05 7.28 16.28
C ILE A 94 -8.32 7.57 15.51
N LYS A 95 -8.81 8.82 15.61
CA LYS A 95 -9.95 9.31 14.85
C LYS A 95 -9.48 10.32 13.81
N VAL A 96 -9.87 10.10 12.56
CA VAL A 96 -9.58 10.98 11.44
C VAL A 96 -10.89 11.35 10.76
N SER A 97 -11.08 12.63 10.44
CA SER A 97 -12.13 13.05 9.53
C SER A 97 -11.60 13.22 8.13
N VAL A 98 -12.46 12.97 7.15
CA VAL A 98 -12.22 13.28 5.76
C VAL A 98 -13.42 14.03 5.17
N LYS A 99 -13.13 14.97 4.28
CA LYS A 99 -14.14 15.61 3.43
C LYS A 99 -13.59 15.88 2.05
N ILE A 100 -14.49 15.94 1.07
CA ILE A 100 -14.25 16.49 -0.26
C ILE A 100 -15.16 17.72 -0.44
N LYS A 101 -14.97 18.44 -1.54
CA LYS A 101 -15.82 19.59 -1.86
C LYS A 101 -17.29 19.17 -1.90
N ASN A 102 -18.14 19.93 -1.27
CA ASN A 102 -19.60 19.70 -1.16
C ASN A 102 -20.02 18.43 -0.39
N SER A 103 -19.14 17.80 0.39
CA SER A 103 -19.48 16.68 1.25
C SER A 103 -19.53 17.06 2.72
N LYS A 104 -20.24 16.24 3.51
CA LYS A 104 -20.14 16.27 4.98
C LYS A 104 -18.83 15.66 5.46
N ASN A 105 -18.38 16.06 6.65
CA ASN A 105 -17.23 15.40 7.29
C ASN A 105 -17.60 13.95 7.66
N THR A 106 -16.78 13.00 7.25
CA THR A 106 -16.95 11.58 7.59
C THR A 106 -15.80 11.14 8.48
N ILE A 107 -16.11 10.41 9.56
CA ILE A 107 -15.13 10.03 10.60
C ILE A 107 -14.81 8.54 10.47
N GLY A 108 -13.51 8.23 10.41
CA GLY A 108 -12.95 6.89 10.56
C GLY A 108 -12.21 6.75 11.88
N VAL A 109 -12.25 5.57 12.46
CA VAL A 109 -11.55 5.21 13.69
C VAL A 109 -10.73 3.96 13.43
N GLY A 110 -9.47 3.95 13.85
CA GLY A 110 -8.56 2.83 13.63
C GLY A 110 -7.44 2.80 14.66
N ASN A 111 -6.65 1.73 14.64
CA ASN A 111 -5.50 1.54 15.53
C ASN A 111 -4.23 2.21 14.97
N SER A 112 -4.30 2.74 13.77
CA SER A 112 -3.25 3.56 13.15
C SER A 112 -3.88 4.69 12.36
N LYS A 113 -3.10 5.76 12.12
CA LYS A 113 -3.55 6.88 11.29
C LYS A 113 -3.93 6.40 9.88
N LYS A 114 -3.15 5.51 9.29
CA LYS A 114 -3.41 4.93 7.96
C LYS A 114 -4.74 4.18 7.94
N GLU A 115 -5.00 3.34 8.94
CA GLU A 115 -6.25 2.59 9.06
C GLU A 115 -7.46 3.51 9.24
N ALA A 116 -7.36 4.51 10.13
CA ALA A 116 -8.44 5.49 10.37
C ALA A 116 -8.75 6.29 9.09
N GLU A 117 -7.73 6.71 8.32
CA GLU A 117 -7.89 7.38 7.03
C GLU A 117 -8.59 6.49 5.99
N GLN A 118 -8.25 5.19 5.92
CA GLN A 118 -8.89 4.22 5.03
C GLN A 118 -10.36 4.03 5.36
N ILE A 119 -10.67 3.85 6.63
CA ILE A 119 -12.05 3.67 7.10
C ILE A 119 -12.88 4.93 6.84
N ALA A 120 -12.32 6.12 7.08
CA ALA A 120 -12.98 7.38 6.80
C ALA A 120 -13.27 7.53 5.29
N ALA A 121 -12.30 7.24 4.45
CA ALA A 121 -12.44 7.29 2.99
C ALA A 121 -13.48 6.29 2.47
N LYS A 122 -13.49 5.06 2.99
CA LYS A 122 -14.46 4.03 2.62
C LYS A 122 -15.89 4.48 2.94
N LYS A 123 -16.11 4.93 4.19
CA LYS A 123 -17.42 5.45 4.63
C LYS A 123 -17.91 6.61 3.76
N LEU A 124 -17.02 7.56 3.41
CA LEU A 124 -17.38 8.67 2.55
C LEU A 124 -17.74 8.21 1.14
N LEU A 125 -16.96 7.30 0.53
CA LEU A 125 -17.26 6.73 -0.78
C LEU A 125 -18.60 6.02 -0.82
N ASP A 126 -18.99 5.32 0.26
CA ASP A 126 -20.27 4.62 0.34
C ASP A 126 -21.46 5.59 0.39
N THR A 127 -21.26 6.85 0.82
CA THR A 127 -22.28 7.90 0.81
C THR A 127 -22.35 8.65 -0.53
N LEU A 128 -21.40 8.43 -1.44
CA LEU A 128 -21.32 9.11 -2.74
C LEU A 128 -21.90 8.26 -3.88
N LYS A 129 -22.27 7.04 -3.60
CA LYS A 129 -22.98 6.14 -4.53
C LYS A 129 -24.45 6.46 -4.55
#